data_0a0311043ae8e2da418d2e0382e470a3
#
_entry.id   0a0311043ae8e2da418d2e0382e470a3
#
_cell.length_a   1.000
_cell.length_b   1.000
_cell.length_c   1.000
_cell.angle_alpha   90.00
_cell.angle_beta   90.00
_cell.angle_gamma   90.00
#
_symmetry.space_group_name_H-M   'P 1'
#
loop_
_entity.id
_entity.type
_entity.pdbx_description
1 polymer ?
#
loop_
_entity_poly.entity_id
_entity_poly.type
_entity_poly.pdbx_seq_one_letter_code
_entity_poly.pdbx_strand_id
1 'polypeptide(L)'
;MSQKKDPKDTCVLVTGGAGFIGSHTVVELLQDGYQVVVVDDLSNASEKVIDRIDTIVGEDAAQNLTFYKADVNDREAMEAVFDQNDIDRVIHFAGFKAVGESVSKPIEYYSNNLGNTLVLVDVMRNHGCKDIIFSSSATVYGAPDSLPLTEESPKKPATNPYGWTKWMIEQILTDLHTADPEWNVVLLRYFNPIGAHPSGLMGEDPKGIPNNLLPYVAQVAIGKRECVHVFGNDYNTPDGTGVRDYIHVCDLATGHAAALRWMNGRTGVEIFNLGTGRGTSVLEIIKAFSRACGKDLPYQIDPRRPGDVDACFADPKKAREVLGWEATKTLEDMCRDAWHWQKNNPRGYQG
;
A
#
# COMPACT_ATOMS: atom_id res chain seq x y z
N MET A 1 -24.31 -14.81 8.96
CA MET A 1 -24.27 -13.54 8.16
C MET A 1 -23.89 -12.44 9.10
N SER A 2 -22.72 -11.79 8.91
CA SER A 2 -22.33 -10.64 9.71
C SER A 2 -23.41 -9.54 9.54
N GLN A 3 -23.83 -8.91 10.63
CA GLN A 3 -24.77 -7.80 10.56
C GLN A 3 -24.10 -6.62 9.87
N LYS A 4 -24.85 -5.95 8.97
CA LYS A 4 -24.37 -4.68 8.42
C LYS A 4 -24.25 -3.65 9.53
N LYS A 5 -23.06 -3.09 9.70
CA LYS A 5 -22.78 -2.00 10.65
C LYS A 5 -22.55 -0.69 9.90
N ASP A 6 -23.00 0.43 10.50
CA ASP A 6 -22.64 1.76 9.99
C ASP A 6 -21.16 2.07 10.29
N PRO A 7 -20.49 2.94 9.49
CA PRO A 7 -19.12 3.35 9.76
C PRO A 7 -18.87 3.78 11.21
N LYS A 8 -19.70 4.65 11.77
CA LYS A 8 -19.59 5.17 13.15
C LYS A 8 -19.69 4.11 14.25
N ASP A 9 -20.29 2.95 13.95
CA ASP A 9 -20.46 1.83 14.85
C ASP A 9 -19.47 0.70 14.55
N THR A 10 -18.48 0.96 13.69
CA THR A 10 -17.50 -0.02 13.21
C THR A 10 -16.09 0.39 13.61
N CYS A 11 -15.41 -0.48 14.36
CA CYS A 11 -14.01 -0.32 14.72
C CYS A 11 -13.11 -1.10 13.73
N VAL A 12 -12.15 -0.41 13.12
CA VAL A 12 -11.23 -0.97 12.14
C VAL A 12 -9.80 -0.93 12.67
N LEU A 13 -9.19 -2.10 12.81
CA LEU A 13 -7.77 -2.20 13.09
C LEU A 13 -6.97 -2.04 11.78
N VAL A 14 -6.03 -1.12 11.77
CA VAL A 14 -5.10 -0.89 10.65
C VAL A 14 -3.68 -1.21 11.12
N THR A 15 -3.15 -2.39 10.76
CA THR A 15 -1.77 -2.73 11.06
C THR A 15 -0.83 -2.11 10.02
N GLY A 16 0.31 -1.59 10.43
CA GLY A 16 1.18 -0.80 9.56
C GLY A 16 0.55 0.56 9.20
N GLY A 17 -0.36 1.06 10.06
CA GLY A 17 -1.15 2.26 9.81
C GLY A 17 -0.38 3.57 9.87
N ALA A 18 0.84 3.60 10.41
CA ALA A 18 1.75 4.76 10.34
C ALA A 18 2.61 4.75 9.08
N GLY A 19 2.58 3.69 8.27
CA GLY A 19 3.27 3.61 6.99
C GLY A 19 2.62 4.47 5.89
N PHE A 20 3.26 4.54 4.72
CA PHE A 20 2.84 5.40 3.61
C PHE A 20 1.39 5.17 3.18
N ILE A 21 1.01 3.92 2.83
CA ILE A 21 -0.36 3.60 2.38
C ILE A 21 -1.31 3.60 3.57
N GLY A 22 -0.89 3.00 4.69
CA GLY A 22 -1.70 2.88 5.90
C GLY A 22 -2.19 4.22 6.42
N SER A 23 -1.31 5.21 6.53
CA SER A 23 -1.66 6.54 7.05
C SER A 23 -2.68 7.28 6.18
N HIS A 24 -2.55 7.20 4.85
CA HIS A 24 -3.54 7.77 3.93
C HIS A 24 -4.88 7.04 4.04
N THR A 25 -4.86 5.72 4.22
CA THR A 25 -6.09 4.94 4.45
C THR A 25 -6.74 5.30 5.79
N VAL A 26 -5.96 5.50 6.84
CA VAL A 26 -6.47 5.95 8.15
C VAL A 26 -7.19 7.30 8.03
N VAL A 27 -6.64 8.26 7.27
CA VAL A 27 -7.32 9.55 7.00
C VAL A 27 -8.69 9.33 6.36
N GLU A 28 -8.77 8.53 5.29
CA GLU A 28 -10.05 8.25 4.60
C GLU A 28 -11.07 7.59 5.53
N LEU A 29 -10.63 6.61 6.35
CA LEU A 29 -11.52 5.92 7.29
C LEU A 29 -12.07 6.85 8.36
N LEU A 30 -11.23 7.72 8.95
CA LEU A 30 -11.65 8.69 9.94
C LEU A 30 -12.61 9.73 9.35
N GLN A 31 -12.40 10.16 8.11
CA GLN A 31 -13.29 11.07 7.38
C GLN A 31 -14.63 10.41 7.03
N ASP A 32 -14.63 9.09 6.77
CA ASP A 32 -15.85 8.28 6.59
C ASP A 32 -16.58 8.00 7.93
N GLY A 33 -15.99 8.38 9.08
CA GLY A 33 -16.59 8.27 10.42
C GLY A 33 -16.34 6.93 11.14
N TYR A 34 -15.40 6.12 10.67
CA TYR A 34 -14.99 4.89 11.38
C TYR A 34 -14.22 5.20 12.67
N GLN A 35 -14.32 4.29 13.65
CA GLN A 35 -13.35 4.20 14.72
C GLN A 35 -12.14 3.45 14.20
N VAL A 36 -10.93 3.99 14.38
CA VAL A 36 -9.71 3.42 13.81
C VAL A 36 -8.69 3.15 14.91
N VAL A 37 -8.24 1.92 14.98
CA VAL A 37 -7.13 1.49 15.83
C VAL A 37 -5.93 1.25 14.93
N VAL A 38 -4.83 1.93 15.16
CA VAL A 38 -3.57 1.78 14.43
C VAL A 38 -2.58 1.01 15.27
N VAL A 39 -1.96 -0.04 14.69
CA VAL A 39 -0.80 -0.74 15.25
C VAL A 39 0.36 -0.62 14.28
N ASP A 40 1.50 -0.13 14.76
CA ASP A 40 2.73 0.03 13.98
C ASP A 40 3.95 -0.03 14.91
N ASP A 41 5.00 -0.77 14.53
CA ASP A 41 6.24 -0.88 15.30
C ASP A 41 7.18 0.31 15.07
N LEU A 42 6.84 1.17 14.11
CA LEU A 42 7.64 2.32 13.66
C LEU A 42 9.03 1.93 13.11
N SER A 43 9.23 0.67 12.71
CA SER A 43 10.48 0.22 12.10
C SER A 43 10.81 0.97 10.81
N ASN A 44 9.79 1.28 10.00
CA ASN A 44 9.90 2.05 8.75
C ASN A 44 8.89 3.20 8.67
N ALA A 45 8.38 3.67 9.78
CA ALA A 45 7.44 4.79 9.87
C ALA A 45 7.90 5.79 10.94
N SER A 46 7.17 6.88 11.10
CA SER A 46 7.39 7.91 12.12
C SER A 46 6.12 8.12 12.92
N GLU A 47 6.24 8.17 14.24
CA GLU A 47 5.11 8.48 15.14
C GLU A 47 4.47 9.85 14.84
N LYS A 48 5.26 10.80 14.32
CA LYS A 48 4.73 12.12 13.87
C LYS A 48 3.66 12.04 12.78
N VAL A 49 3.52 10.89 12.12
CA VAL A 49 2.42 10.66 11.18
C VAL A 49 1.08 10.75 11.86
N ILE A 50 0.97 10.29 13.11
CA ILE A 50 -0.27 10.33 13.90
C ILE A 50 -0.70 11.79 14.10
N ASP A 51 0.20 12.68 14.54
CA ASP A 51 -0.07 14.11 14.69
C ASP A 51 -0.50 14.76 13.36
N ARG A 52 0.07 14.27 12.22
CA ARG A 52 -0.30 14.76 10.89
C ARG A 52 -1.69 14.29 10.47
N ILE A 53 -2.04 13.04 10.79
CA ILE A 53 -3.41 12.52 10.58
C ILE A 53 -4.39 13.39 11.34
N ASP A 54 -4.18 13.63 12.64
CA ASP A 54 -5.05 14.47 13.49
C ASP A 54 -5.24 15.87 12.89
N THR A 55 -4.15 16.47 12.43
CA THR A 55 -4.20 17.79 11.78
C THR A 55 -5.02 17.78 10.49
N ILE A 56 -4.94 16.71 9.69
CA ILE A 56 -5.65 16.60 8.41
C ILE A 56 -7.15 16.35 8.62
N VAL A 57 -7.51 15.47 9.55
CA VAL A 57 -8.92 15.08 9.75
C VAL A 57 -9.68 16.06 10.65
N GLY A 58 -8.98 16.84 11.47
CA GLY A 58 -9.56 17.79 12.44
C GLY A 58 -9.95 17.13 13.77
N GLU A 59 -10.16 17.97 14.79
CA GLU A 59 -10.33 17.57 16.20
C GLU A 59 -11.46 16.54 16.41
N ASP A 60 -12.59 16.71 15.74
CA ASP A 60 -13.76 15.83 15.93
C ASP A 60 -13.49 14.40 15.43
N ALA A 61 -12.88 14.25 14.24
CA ALA A 61 -12.57 12.94 13.67
C ALA A 61 -11.35 12.29 14.34
N ALA A 62 -10.39 13.10 14.79
CA ALA A 62 -9.19 12.62 15.50
C ALA A 62 -9.52 11.88 16.81
N GLN A 63 -10.65 12.18 17.47
CA GLN A 63 -11.10 11.47 18.67
C GLN A 63 -11.41 9.99 18.43
N ASN A 64 -11.63 9.60 17.16
CA ASN A 64 -11.87 8.22 16.76
C ASN A 64 -10.58 7.45 16.42
N LEU A 65 -9.40 8.04 16.63
CA LEU A 65 -8.10 7.40 16.38
C LEU A 65 -7.47 6.93 17.70
N THR A 66 -7.09 5.65 17.74
CA THR A 66 -6.27 5.09 18.82
C THR A 66 -5.00 4.51 18.21
N PHE A 67 -3.83 4.84 18.77
CA PHE A 67 -2.55 4.37 18.30
C PHE A 67 -1.84 3.50 19.33
N TYR A 68 -1.35 2.33 18.89
CA TYR A 68 -0.50 1.42 19.66
C TYR A 68 0.82 1.23 18.95
N LYS A 69 1.91 1.57 19.62
CA LYS A 69 3.26 1.23 19.16
C LYS A 69 3.57 -0.21 19.55
N ALA A 70 3.36 -1.15 18.63
CA ALA A 70 3.56 -2.57 18.85
C ALA A 70 3.95 -3.30 17.57
N ASP A 71 4.67 -4.40 17.71
CA ASP A 71 4.96 -5.35 16.61
C ASP A 71 3.80 -6.33 16.48
N VAL A 72 3.27 -6.50 15.28
CA VAL A 72 2.19 -7.46 14.98
C VAL A 72 2.66 -8.92 15.22
N ASN A 73 3.98 -9.18 15.20
CA ASN A 73 4.52 -10.49 15.57
C ASN A 73 4.44 -10.77 17.10
N ASP A 74 4.26 -9.72 17.91
CA ASP A 74 4.08 -9.86 19.35
C ASP A 74 2.63 -10.24 19.67
N ARG A 75 2.41 -11.53 19.90
CA ARG A 75 1.08 -12.08 20.21
C ARG A 75 0.45 -11.43 21.45
N GLU A 76 1.23 -11.24 22.53
CA GLU A 76 0.71 -10.70 23.78
C GLU A 76 0.25 -9.23 23.58
N ALA A 77 1.03 -8.47 22.83
CA ALA A 77 0.64 -7.10 22.48
C ALA A 77 -0.62 -7.07 21.60
N MET A 78 -0.75 -7.97 20.63
CA MET A 78 -1.93 -8.04 19.75
C MET A 78 -3.18 -8.50 20.52
N GLU A 79 -3.09 -9.51 21.41
CA GLU A 79 -4.20 -9.91 22.29
C GLU A 79 -4.65 -8.73 23.15
N ALA A 80 -3.71 -7.96 23.73
CA ALA A 80 -4.04 -6.77 24.53
C ALA A 80 -4.74 -5.66 23.72
N VAL A 81 -4.38 -5.48 22.44
CA VAL A 81 -5.05 -4.55 21.54
C VAL A 81 -6.48 -4.97 21.29
N PHE A 82 -6.74 -6.25 21.03
CA PHE A 82 -8.10 -6.76 20.81
C PHE A 82 -8.94 -6.77 22.11
N ASP A 83 -8.33 -7.04 23.26
CA ASP A 83 -9.02 -6.97 24.56
C ASP A 83 -9.50 -5.57 24.93
N GLN A 84 -8.78 -4.53 24.48
CA GLN A 84 -9.08 -3.14 24.80
C GLN A 84 -9.98 -2.46 23.78
N ASN A 85 -10.19 -3.06 22.61
CA ASN A 85 -10.93 -2.46 21.49
C ASN A 85 -11.89 -3.48 20.86
N ASP A 86 -13.10 -3.07 20.61
CA ASP A 86 -14.15 -3.91 19.98
C ASP A 86 -13.92 -3.96 18.44
N ILE A 87 -12.84 -4.63 18.03
CA ILE A 87 -12.40 -4.63 16.64
C ILE A 87 -13.32 -5.50 15.79
N ASP A 88 -13.97 -4.87 14.81
CA ASP A 88 -14.88 -5.53 13.87
C ASP A 88 -14.17 -6.05 12.63
N ARG A 89 -13.18 -5.28 12.14
CA ARG A 89 -12.51 -5.52 10.85
C ARG A 89 -11.04 -5.16 10.91
N VAL A 90 -10.27 -5.78 10.04
CA VAL A 90 -8.82 -5.53 9.96
C VAL A 90 -8.43 -5.13 8.54
N ILE A 91 -7.59 -4.11 8.41
CA ILE A 91 -6.82 -3.82 7.20
C ILE A 91 -5.35 -4.09 7.52
N HIS A 92 -4.76 -5.07 6.84
CA HIS A 92 -3.43 -5.57 7.15
C HIS A 92 -2.40 -5.03 6.14
N PHE A 93 -1.67 -3.97 6.52
CA PHE A 93 -0.54 -3.42 5.76
C PHE A 93 0.82 -3.84 6.31
N ALA A 94 0.91 -4.18 7.60
CA ALA A 94 2.19 -4.48 8.25
C ALA A 94 2.98 -5.54 7.48
N GLY A 95 4.24 -5.22 7.17
CA GLY A 95 5.14 -6.12 6.46
C GLY A 95 6.23 -5.39 5.70
N PHE A 96 7.36 -6.04 5.53
CA PHE A 96 8.47 -5.53 4.72
C PHE A 96 8.08 -5.51 3.23
N LYS A 97 8.43 -4.43 2.52
CA LYS A 97 7.95 -4.18 1.15
C LYS A 97 9.05 -3.98 0.09
N ALA A 98 10.31 -3.93 0.47
CA ALA A 98 11.40 -3.61 -0.44
C ALA A 98 11.84 -4.85 -1.26
N VAL A 99 11.45 -4.90 -2.54
CA VAL A 99 11.74 -6.02 -3.44
C VAL A 99 13.23 -6.35 -3.49
N GLY A 100 14.10 -5.35 -3.71
CA GLY A 100 15.56 -5.57 -3.78
C GLY A 100 16.15 -6.07 -2.48
N GLU A 101 15.72 -5.54 -1.33
CA GLU A 101 16.17 -5.99 -0.01
C GLU A 101 15.75 -7.42 0.27
N SER A 102 14.57 -7.83 -0.17
CA SER A 102 14.06 -9.19 0.06
C SER A 102 14.99 -10.26 -0.53
N VAL A 103 15.68 -9.95 -1.63
CA VAL A 103 16.64 -10.88 -2.26
C VAL A 103 17.87 -11.09 -1.38
N SER A 104 18.32 -10.04 -0.68
CA SER A 104 19.50 -10.12 0.20
C SER A 104 19.16 -10.58 1.63
N LYS A 105 17.89 -10.45 2.06
CA LYS A 105 17.41 -10.80 3.40
C LYS A 105 16.15 -11.68 3.37
N PRO A 106 16.16 -12.83 2.66
CA PRO A 106 14.95 -13.62 2.45
C PRO A 106 14.35 -14.15 3.76
N ILE A 107 15.18 -14.58 4.72
CA ILE A 107 14.71 -15.13 5.99
C ILE A 107 13.92 -14.09 6.78
N GLU A 108 14.43 -12.85 6.87
CA GLU A 108 13.77 -11.74 7.56
C GLU A 108 12.42 -11.42 6.92
N TYR A 109 12.34 -11.45 5.58
CA TYR A 109 11.09 -11.22 4.85
C TYR A 109 10.06 -12.31 5.09
N TYR A 110 10.44 -13.59 5.01
CA TYR A 110 9.53 -14.67 5.30
C TYR A 110 9.11 -14.68 6.78
N SER A 111 10.06 -14.55 7.70
CA SER A 111 9.77 -14.55 9.14
C SER A 111 8.86 -13.40 9.54
N ASN A 112 9.12 -12.17 9.03
CA ASN A 112 8.31 -11.02 9.36
C ASN A 112 6.93 -11.09 8.71
N ASN A 113 6.87 -11.23 7.37
CA ASN A 113 5.60 -11.06 6.65
C ASN A 113 4.64 -12.24 6.86
N LEU A 114 5.13 -13.47 6.95
CA LEU A 114 4.28 -14.61 7.26
C LEU A 114 3.98 -14.69 8.75
N GLY A 115 4.98 -14.43 9.60
CA GLY A 115 4.84 -14.47 11.05
C GLY A 115 3.76 -13.53 11.56
N ASN A 116 3.84 -12.25 11.17
CA ASN A 116 2.86 -11.25 11.59
C ASN A 116 1.44 -11.58 11.12
N THR A 117 1.29 -12.08 9.89
CA THR A 117 -0.03 -12.51 9.38
C THR A 117 -0.57 -13.69 10.19
N LEU A 118 0.25 -14.70 10.47
CA LEU A 118 -0.18 -15.88 11.24
C LEU A 118 -0.57 -15.52 12.68
N VAL A 119 0.18 -14.65 13.33
CA VAL A 119 -0.17 -14.14 14.67
C VAL A 119 -1.48 -13.36 14.60
N LEU A 120 -1.60 -12.43 13.66
CA LEU A 120 -2.79 -11.58 13.51
C LEU A 120 -4.07 -12.40 13.31
N VAL A 121 -4.07 -13.33 12.34
CA VAL A 121 -5.29 -14.11 12.04
C VAL A 121 -5.66 -15.08 13.16
N ASP A 122 -4.69 -15.55 13.93
CA ASP A 122 -4.96 -16.40 15.10
C ASP A 122 -5.58 -15.59 16.24
N VAL A 123 -5.09 -14.39 16.52
CA VAL A 123 -5.70 -13.46 17.48
C VAL A 123 -7.11 -13.04 17.00
N MET A 124 -7.26 -12.65 15.73
CA MET A 124 -8.58 -12.34 15.14
C MET A 124 -9.59 -13.48 15.37
N ARG A 125 -9.17 -14.73 15.13
CA ARG A 125 -10.01 -15.91 15.34
C ARG A 125 -10.44 -16.06 16.81
N ASN A 126 -9.51 -15.84 17.75
CA ASN A 126 -9.78 -15.96 19.19
C ASN A 126 -10.80 -14.90 19.66
N HIS A 127 -10.80 -13.73 19.06
CA HIS A 127 -11.72 -12.61 19.36
C HIS A 127 -12.96 -12.58 18.46
N GLY A 128 -13.15 -13.58 17.57
CA GLY A 128 -14.31 -13.66 16.69
C GLY A 128 -14.34 -12.61 15.56
N CYS A 129 -13.25 -11.86 15.34
CA CYS A 129 -13.08 -10.95 14.20
C CYS A 129 -12.68 -11.76 12.97
N LYS A 130 -13.53 -11.79 11.92
CA LYS A 130 -13.30 -12.62 10.74
C LYS A 130 -13.29 -11.82 9.43
N ASP A 131 -13.33 -10.50 9.49
CA ASP A 131 -13.31 -9.59 8.34
C ASP A 131 -11.90 -9.02 8.15
N ILE A 132 -11.22 -9.38 7.04
CA ILE A 132 -9.85 -8.91 6.76
C ILE A 132 -9.70 -8.43 5.32
N ILE A 133 -9.09 -7.25 5.17
CA ILE A 133 -8.56 -6.73 3.91
C ILE A 133 -7.04 -6.87 3.96
N PHE A 134 -6.47 -7.55 2.98
CA PHE A 134 -5.03 -7.76 2.89
C PHE A 134 -4.41 -6.91 1.79
N SER A 135 -3.34 -6.21 2.15
CA SER A 135 -2.43 -5.50 1.25
C SER A 135 -1.62 -6.48 0.41
N SER A 136 -2.20 -6.98 -0.67
CA SER A 136 -1.48 -7.80 -1.64
C SER A 136 -0.75 -6.94 -2.68
N SER A 137 -0.20 -7.54 -3.71
CA SER A 137 0.65 -6.87 -4.69
C SER A 137 0.52 -7.50 -6.08
N ALA A 138 0.66 -6.70 -7.13
CA ALA A 138 0.79 -7.19 -8.51
C ALA A 138 2.00 -8.14 -8.71
N THR A 139 2.95 -8.17 -7.78
CA THR A 139 4.08 -9.12 -7.81
C THR A 139 3.65 -10.59 -7.77
N VAL A 140 2.43 -10.89 -7.30
CA VAL A 140 1.86 -12.26 -7.32
C VAL A 140 1.59 -12.79 -8.72
N TYR A 141 1.50 -11.91 -9.72
CA TYR A 141 1.35 -12.32 -11.12
C TYR A 141 2.67 -12.78 -11.76
N GLY A 142 3.83 -12.45 -11.14
CA GLY A 142 5.14 -12.75 -11.71
C GLY A 142 5.39 -12.03 -13.05
N ALA A 143 6.02 -12.70 -14.00
CA ALA A 143 6.21 -12.17 -15.35
C ALA A 143 4.94 -12.42 -16.19
N PRO A 144 4.17 -11.38 -16.58
CA PRO A 144 2.90 -11.56 -17.28
C PRO A 144 3.07 -12.04 -18.72
N ASP A 145 2.14 -12.91 -19.19
CA ASP A 145 2.07 -13.32 -20.62
C ASP A 145 1.34 -12.29 -21.46
N SER A 146 0.41 -11.58 -20.85
CA SER A 146 -0.43 -10.58 -21.52
C SER A 146 -0.76 -9.43 -20.59
N LEU A 147 -1.06 -8.30 -21.18
CA LEU A 147 -1.49 -7.08 -20.50
C LEU A 147 -2.78 -6.55 -21.16
N PRO A 148 -3.65 -5.86 -20.43
CA PRO A 148 -3.57 -5.55 -18.98
C PRO A 148 -3.80 -6.79 -18.10
N LEU A 149 -3.33 -6.73 -16.83
CA LEU A 149 -3.54 -7.78 -15.83
C LEU A 149 -4.94 -7.69 -15.23
N THR A 150 -5.68 -8.78 -15.32
CA THR A 150 -6.97 -8.97 -14.61
C THR A 150 -6.77 -9.85 -13.37
N GLU A 151 -7.77 -9.93 -12.51
CA GLU A 151 -7.76 -10.83 -11.35
C GLU A 151 -7.74 -12.31 -11.73
N GLU A 152 -8.21 -12.65 -12.95
CA GLU A 152 -8.16 -13.98 -13.56
C GLU A 152 -6.80 -14.31 -14.21
N SER A 153 -5.92 -13.33 -14.34
CA SER A 153 -4.57 -13.57 -14.89
C SER A 153 -3.84 -14.59 -14.03
N PRO A 154 -3.20 -15.59 -14.65
CA PRO A 154 -2.55 -16.66 -13.90
C PRO A 154 -1.43 -16.12 -13.02
N LYS A 155 -1.41 -16.59 -11.77
CA LYS A 155 -0.26 -16.38 -10.90
C LYS A 155 0.92 -17.19 -11.42
N LYS A 156 2.07 -16.55 -11.56
CA LYS A 156 3.34 -17.19 -11.93
C LYS A 156 4.32 -17.11 -10.76
N PRO A 157 5.35 -17.99 -10.76
CA PRO A 157 6.38 -17.92 -9.73
C PRO A 157 6.86 -16.48 -9.54
N ALA A 158 6.78 -15.99 -8.31
CA ALA A 158 7.27 -14.67 -7.99
C ALA A 158 8.79 -14.61 -8.19
N THR A 159 9.28 -13.49 -8.68
CA THR A 159 10.71 -13.32 -9.01
C THR A 159 11.58 -12.97 -7.79
N ASN A 160 10.97 -12.79 -6.62
CA ASN A 160 11.66 -12.37 -5.40
C ASN A 160 10.91 -12.82 -4.13
N PRO A 161 11.60 -12.89 -2.97
CA PRO A 161 10.99 -13.32 -1.70
C PRO A 161 9.80 -12.46 -1.24
N TYR A 162 9.83 -11.15 -1.45
CA TYR A 162 8.67 -10.30 -1.14
C TYR A 162 7.40 -10.73 -1.89
N GLY A 163 7.51 -10.96 -3.21
CA GLY A 163 6.39 -11.44 -4.00
C GLY A 163 5.88 -12.80 -3.53
N TRP A 164 6.79 -13.70 -3.13
CA TRP A 164 6.42 -14.98 -2.55
C TRP A 164 5.68 -14.84 -1.21
N THR A 165 6.09 -13.91 -0.33
CA THR A 165 5.34 -13.68 0.91
C THR A 165 3.91 -13.24 0.64
N LYS A 166 3.70 -12.32 -0.34
CA LYS A 166 2.36 -11.88 -0.72
C LYS A 166 1.51 -13.02 -1.28
N TRP A 167 2.08 -13.85 -2.17
CA TRP A 167 1.39 -15.02 -2.69
C TRP A 167 1.00 -16.02 -1.58
N MET A 168 1.95 -16.34 -0.69
CA MET A 168 1.70 -17.29 0.41
C MET A 168 0.62 -16.77 1.36
N ILE A 169 0.60 -15.47 1.65
CA ILE A 169 -0.44 -14.88 2.50
C ILE A 169 -1.81 -14.93 1.83
N GLU A 170 -1.91 -14.65 0.52
CA GLU A 170 -3.17 -14.85 -0.21
C GLU A 170 -3.68 -16.29 -0.08
N GLN A 171 -2.78 -17.29 -0.15
CA GLN A 171 -3.15 -18.68 0.03
C GLN A 171 -3.59 -18.99 1.47
N ILE A 172 -2.84 -18.52 2.48
CA ILE A 172 -3.19 -18.70 3.91
C ILE A 172 -4.59 -18.14 4.20
N LEU A 173 -4.89 -16.94 3.72
CA LEU A 173 -6.19 -16.30 3.94
C LEU A 173 -7.32 -17.03 3.19
N THR A 174 -7.04 -17.57 2.01
CA THR A 174 -7.99 -18.41 1.26
C THR A 174 -8.29 -19.72 2.00
N ASP A 175 -7.26 -20.35 2.58
CA ASP A 175 -7.39 -21.59 3.33
C ASP A 175 -8.15 -21.36 4.64
N LEU A 176 -8.00 -20.20 5.29
CA LEU A 176 -8.82 -19.82 6.45
C LEU A 176 -10.31 -19.79 6.12
N HIS A 177 -10.69 -19.16 5.02
CA HIS A 177 -12.08 -19.15 4.57
C HIS A 177 -12.56 -20.56 4.20
N THR A 178 -11.71 -21.38 3.57
CA THR A 178 -12.05 -22.76 3.24
C THR A 178 -12.33 -23.60 4.49
N ALA A 179 -11.57 -23.41 5.56
CA ALA A 179 -11.75 -24.08 6.83
C ALA A 179 -12.93 -23.55 7.64
N ASP A 180 -13.21 -22.27 7.54
CA ASP A 180 -14.31 -21.59 8.23
C ASP A 180 -14.95 -20.55 7.28
N PRO A 181 -16.10 -20.89 6.65
CA PRO A 181 -16.78 -20.03 5.66
C PRO A 181 -17.34 -18.72 6.22
N GLU A 182 -17.25 -18.45 7.51
CA GLU A 182 -17.61 -17.16 8.09
C GLU A 182 -16.53 -16.08 7.85
N TRP A 183 -15.31 -16.48 7.50
CA TRP A 183 -14.29 -15.52 7.13
C TRP A 183 -14.66 -14.75 5.86
N ASN A 184 -14.40 -13.46 5.91
CA ASN A 184 -14.60 -12.52 4.81
C ASN A 184 -13.24 -11.89 4.48
N VAL A 185 -12.68 -12.27 3.36
CA VAL A 185 -11.33 -11.92 2.95
C VAL A 185 -11.36 -11.10 1.67
N VAL A 186 -10.78 -9.92 1.70
CA VAL A 186 -10.56 -9.12 0.50
C VAL A 186 -9.06 -8.97 0.25
N LEU A 187 -8.62 -9.39 -0.93
CA LEU A 187 -7.23 -9.33 -1.37
C LEU A 187 -7.08 -8.18 -2.36
N LEU A 188 -6.41 -7.10 -1.95
CA LEU A 188 -6.19 -5.94 -2.81
C LEU A 188 -4.80 -6.00 -3.43
N ARG A 189 -4.71 -6.26 -4.73
CA ARG A 189 -3.45 -6.32 -5.47
C ARG A 189 -3.11 -4.94 -6.00
N TYR A 190 -2.16 -4.29 -5.32
CA TYR A 190 -1.70 -2.96 -5.71
C TYR A 190 -0.68 -3.02 -6.84
N PHE A 191 -0.69 -1.98 -7.65
CA PHE A 191 0.39 -1.67 -8.57
C PHE A 191 1.41 -0.74 -7.88
N ASN A 192 1.78 0.40 -8.42
CA ASN A 192 2.83 1.23 -7.87
C ASN A 192 2.26 2.51 -7.21
N PRO A 193 2.01 2.51 -5.88
CA PRO A 193 1.51 3.71 -5.22
C PRO A 193 2.57 4.80 -5.15
N ILE A 194 2.19 6.01 -5.56
CA ILE A 194 3.01 7.22 -5.55
C ILE A 194 2.17 8.43 -5.15
N GLY A 195 2.78 9.60 -5.08
CA GLY A 195 2.10 10.82 -4.67
C GLY A 195 2.25 11.10 -3.19
N ALA A 196 1.40 11.97 -2.68
CA ALA A 196 1.33 12.36 -1.28
C ALA A 196 -0.05 12.97 -0.99
N HIS A 197 -0.37 13.22 0.27
CA HIS A 197 -1.59 13.93 0.62
C HIS A 197 -1.55 15.38 0.08
N PRO A 198 -2.62 15.89 -0.53
CA PRO A 198 -2.63 17.23 -1.15
C PRO A 198 -2.29 18.37 -0.18
N SER A 199 -2.50 18.19 1.13
CA SER A 199 -2.12 19.16 2.15
C SER A 199 -0.61 19.42 2.24
N GLY A 200 0.24 18.51 1.69
CA GLY A 200 1.69 18.55 1.87
C GLY A 200 2.18 18.20 3.29
N LEU A 201 1.28 17.70 4.15
CA LEU A 201 1.60 17.30 5.53
C LEU A 201 2.02 15.84 5.65
N MET A 202 1.62 15.00 4.69
CA MET A 202 1.83 13.55 4.75
C MET A 202 2.24 13.00 3.37
N GLY A 203 3.26 12.13 3.36
CA GLY A 203 3.80 11.52 2.15
C GLY A 203 4.77 10.37 2.44
N GLU A 204 5.44 9.85 1.41
CA GLU A 204 6.39 8.75 1.58
C GLU A 204 7.73 9.28 2.13
N ASP A 205 8.14 8.77 3.31
CA ASP A 205 9.42 9.11 3.97
C ASP A 205 10.19 7.83 4.30
N PRO A 206 10.81 7.17 3.29
CA PRO A 206 11.54 5.93 3.52
C PRO A 206 12.82 6.17 4.32
N LYS A 207 13.11 5.30 5.27
CA LYS A 207 14.40 5.30 5.97
C LYS A 207 15.53 4.89 5.01
N GLY A 208 16.58 5.71 4.95
CA GLY A 208 17.74 5.45 4.09
C GLY A 208 17.55 5.86 2.62
N ILE A 209 18.08 5.02 1.70
CA ILE A 209 17.98 5.26 0.25
C ILE A 209 16.63 4.75 -0.23
N PRO A 210 15.79 5.59 -0.90
CA PRO A 210 14.53 5.12 -1.42
C PRO A 210 14.71 4.01 -2.45
N ASN A 211 13.96 2.92 -2.29
CA ASN A 211 13.88 1.85 -3.27
C ASN A 211 12.86 2.14 -4.38
N ASN A 212 11.85 2.98 -4.09
CA ASN A 212 10.83 3.39 -5.04
C ASN A 212 11.28 4.61 -5.85
N LEU A 213 10.81 4.67 -7.12
CA LEU A 213 11.22 5.69 -8.07
C LEU A 213 10.87 7.12 -7.59
N LEU A 214 9.60 7.37 -7.22
CA LEU A 214 9.14 8.74 -6.99
C LEU A 214 9.82 9.43 -5.80
N PRO A 215 9.97 8.80 -4.60
CA PRO A 215 10.72 9.43 -3.52
C PRO A 215 12.20 9.64 -3.86
N TYR A 216 12.80 8.78 -4.71
CA TYR A 216 14.16 8.99 -5.21
C TYR A 216 14.23 10.24 -6.10
N VAL A 217 13.30 10.37 -7.07
CA VAL A 217 13.18 11.55 -7.95
C VAL A 217 12.97 12.84 -7.14
N ALA A 218 12.11 12.77 -6.11
CA ALA A 218 11.88 13.90 -5.20
C ALA A 218 13.15 14.33 -4.46
N GLN A 219 14.00 13.36 -4.02
CA GLN A 219 15.28 13.65 -3.40
C GLN A 219 16.29 14.27 -4.38
N VAL A 220 16.25 13.94 -5.67
CA VAL A 220 17.03 14.63 -6.71
C VAL A 220 16.53 16.07 -6.87
N ALA A 221 15.23 16.28 -6.92
CA ALA A 221 14.62 17.60 -7.10
C ALA A 221 14.98 18.60 -5.99
N ILE A 222 15.14 18.15 -4.72
CA ILE A 222 15.60 18.99 -3.61
C ILE A 222 17.13 19.05 -3.49
N GLY A 223 17.90 18.39 -4.36
CA GLY A 223 19.35 18.39 -4.37
C GLY A 223 20.00 17.46 -3.34
N LYS A 224 19.26 16.52 -2.75
CA LYS A 224 19.80 15.51 -1.82
C LYS A 224 20.56 14.41 -2.56
N ARG A 225 20.30 14.24 -3.88
CA ARG A 225 20.96 13.30 -4.79
C ARG A 225 21.34 13.99 -6.09
N GLU A 226 22.37 13.48 -6.74
CA GLU A 226 22.95 14.08 -7.95
C GLU A 226 22.07 13.86 -9.18
N CYS A 227 21.59 12.64 -9.42
CA CYS A 227 20.76 12.28 -10.58
C CYS A 227 19.85 11.10 -10.29
N VAL A 228 18.88 10.87 -11.17
CA VAL A 228 18.00 9.69 -11.16
C VAL A 228 18.67 8.55 -11.93
N HIS A 229 18.70 7.35 -11.35
CA HIS A 229 19.18 6.14 -12.01
C HIS A 229 18.04 5.45 -12.75
N VAL A 230 18.12 5.35 -14.08
CA VAL A 230 17.15 4.68 -14.95
C VAL A 230 17.72 3.32 -15.33
N PHE A 231 17.11 2.25 -14.83
CA PHE A 231 17.62 0.89 -15.00
C PHE A 231 17.11 0.27 -16.31
N GLY A 232 17.93 0.32 -17.36
CA GLY A 232 17.65 -0.15 -18.70
C GLY A 232 16.95 0.90 -19.58
N ASN A 233 17.30 0.88 -20.87
CA ASN A 233 16.70 1.70 -21.93
C ASN A 233 16.45 0.86 -23.21
N ASP A 234 16.42 -0.44 -23.06
CA ASP A 234 16.30 -1.42 -24.15
C ASP A 234 15.11 -2.37 -23.93
N TYR A 235 14.16 -2.01 -23.06
CA TYR A 235 12.89 -2.72 -22.88
C TYR A 235 12.00 -2.56 -24.13
N ASN A 236 11.16 -3.55 -24.38
CA ASN A 236 10.18 -3.49 -25.47
C ASN A 236 9.00 -2.57 -25.08
N THR A 237 9.27 -1.28 -24.96
CA THR A 237 8.36 -0.22 -24.56
C THR A 237 8.58 1.03 -25.44
N PRO A 238 7.66 2.02 -25.47
CA PRO A 238 7.76 3.15 -26.41
C PRO A 238 9.04 3.98 -26.28
N ASP A 239 9.62 4.12 -25.08
CA ASP A 239 10.85 4.89 -24.84
C ASP A 239 12.03 4.03 -24.36
N GLY A 240 11.84 2.71 -24.38
CA GLY A 240 12.85 1.75 -23.97
C GLY A 240 13.00 1.58 -22.47
N THR A 241 12.29 2.35 -21.63
CA THR A 241 12.35 2.23 -20.16
C THR A 241 11.18 1.42 -19.61
N GLY A 242 11.31 0.87 -18.40
CA GLY A 242 10.27 0.04 -17.81
C GLY A 242 8.95 0.80 -17.60
N VAL A 243 7.82 0.13 -17.90
CA VAL A 243 6.47 0.68 -17.79
C VAL A 243 5.75 0.08 -16.60
N ARG A 244 5.16 0.91 -15.75
CA ARG A 244 4.38 0.50 -14.58
C ARG A 244 3.07 1.26 -14.50
N ASP A 245 2.08 0.67 -13.83
CA ASP A 245 0.85 1.35 -13.44
C ASP A 245 1.11 2.10 -12.13
N TYR A 246 1.19 3.40 -12.20
CA TYR A 246 1.33 4.26 -11.02
C TYR A 246 -0.04 4.77 -10.59
N ILE A 247 -0.34 4.56 -9.32
CA ILE A 247 -1.60 4.99 -8.70
C ILE A 247 -1.34 6.00 -7.60
N HIS A 248 -2.16 7.03 -7.52
CA HIS A 248 -2.06 8.01 -6.44
C HIS A 248 -2.41 7.36 -5.09
N VAL A 249 -1.61 7.60 -4.07
CA VAL A 249 -1.81 6.97 -2.74
C VAL A 249 -3.19 7.30 -2.14
N CYS A 250 -3.74 8.49 -2.39
CA CYS A 250 -5.10 8.83 -1.95
C CYS A 250 -6.17 8.03 -2.71
N ASP A 251 -6.02 7.80 -4.03
CA ASP A 251 -6.93 6.92 -4.76
C ASP A 251 -6.84 5.48 -4.21
N LEU A 252 -5.62 5.01 -3.90
CA LEU A 252 -5.45 3.71 -3.27
C LEU A 252 -6.13 3.64 -1.91
N ALA A 253 -6.03 4.69 -1.09
CA ALA A 253 -6.70 4.79 0.21
C ALA A 253 -8.23 4.73 0.07
N THR A 254 -8.82 5.49 -0.87
CA THR A 254 -10.26 5.41 -1.14
C THR A 254 -10.69 4.03 -1.66
N GLY A 255 -9.78 3.31 -2.35
CA GLY A 255 -9.99 1.92 -2.77
C GLY A 255 -10.15 0.96 -1.59
N HIS A 256 -9.36 1.15 -0.52
CA HIS A 256 -9.53 0.39 0.73
C HIS A 256 -10.85 0.69 1.42
N ALA A 257 -11.23 1.97 1.52
CA ALA A 257 -12.51 2.37 2.06
C ALA A 257 -13.69 1.79 1.25
N ALA A 258 -13.58 1.75 -0.08
CA ALA A 258 -14.58 1.12 -0.95
C ALA A 258 -14.66 -0.40 -0.71
N ALA A 259 -13.53 -1.09 -0.58
CA ALA A 259 -13.47 -2.51 -0.25
C ALA A 259 -14.08 -2.80 1.14
N LEU A 260 -13.82 -1.95 2.13
CA LEU A 260 -14.37 -2.08 3.48
C LEU A 260 -15.90 -1.90 3.48
N ARG A 261 -16.42 -0.96 2.72
CA ARG A 261 -17.88 -0.80 2.53
C ARG A 261 -18.49 -1.99 1.79
N TRP A 262 -17.79 -2.50 0.76
CA TRP A 262 -18.27 -3.63 -0.03
C TRP A 262 -18.36 -4.93 0.78
N MET A 263 -17.38 -5.20 1.65
CA MET A 263 -17.35 -6.43 2.45
C MET A 263 -18.43 -6.48 3.54
N ASN A 264 -19.08 -5.38 3.85
CA ASN A 264 -20.05 -5.25 4.93
C ASN A 264 -21.26 -6.17 4.75
N GLY A 265 -21.41 -7.18 5.61
CA GLY A 265 -22.48 -8.19 5.56
C GLY A 265 -22.27 -9.28 4.51
N ARG A 266 -21.04 -9.49 4.04
CA ARG A 266 -20.63 -10.54 3.12
C ARG A 266 -19.73 -11.56 3.80
N THR A 267 -19.48 -12.67 3.14
CA THR A 267 -18.45 -13.66 3.46
C THR A 267 -17.86 -14.16 2.14
N GLY A 268 -16.67 -14.71 2.18
CA GLY A 268 -16.01 -15.23 0.98
C GLY A 268 -14.59 -14.70 0.83
N VAL A 269 -13.96 -15.08 -0.27
CA VAL A 269 -12.67 -14.53 -0.68
C VAL A 269 -12.86 -13.76 -1.98
N GLU A 270 -12.50 -12.48 -1.99
CA GLU A 270 -12.61 -11.65 -3.19
C GLU A 270 -11.31 -10.93 -3.46
N ILE A 271 -10.97 -10.78 -4.74
CA ILE A 271 -9.71 -10.19 -5.21
C ILE A 271 -10.03 -8.99 -6.08
N PHE A 272 -9.31 -7.88 -5.86
CA PHE A 272 -9.40 -6.69 -6.72
C PHE A 272 -8.02 -6.15 -7.06
N ASN A 273 -7.83 -5.83 -8.33
CA ASN A 273 -6.69 -5.02 -8.78
C ASN A 273 -6.97 -3.55 -8.52
N LEU A 274 -6.09 -2.89 -7.79
CA LEU A 274 -6.13 -1.44 -7.58
C LEU A 274 -5.00 -0.76 -8.37
N GLY A 275 -5.35 -0.29 -9.55
CA GLY A 275 -4.49 0.44 -10.47
C GLY A 275 -5.29 1.44 -11.28
N THR A 276 -4.62 2.18 -12.16
CA THR A 276 -5.25 3.16 -13.05
C THR A 276 -5.64 2.55 -14.40
N GLY A 277 -5.11 1.37 -14.73
CA GLY A 277 -5.20 0.77 -16.05
C GLY A 277 -4.27 1.42 -17.08
N ARG A 278 -3.39 2.32 -16.66
CA ARG A 278 -2.47 3.05 -17.53
C ARG A 278 -1.02 2.72 -17.19
N GLY A 279 -0.31 2.22 -18.19
CA GLY A 279 1.14 2.08 -18.11
C GLY A 279 1.84 3.43 -18.32
N THR A 280 2.77 3.76 -17.42
CA THR A 280 3.61 4.98 -17.49
C THR A 280 5.07 4.58 -17.39
N SER A 281 5.92 5.14 -18.25
CA SER A 281 7.34 4.82 -18.27
C SER A 281 8.14 5.59 -17.20
N VAL A 282 9.36 5.13 -16.91
CA VAL A 282 10.27 5.82 -15.99
C VAL A 282 10.59 7.24 -16.50
N LEU A 283 10.83 7.41 -17.80
CA LEU A 283 11.11 8.74 -18.38
C LEU A 283 9.89 9.65 -18.35
N GLU A 284 8.67 9.14 -18.51
CA GLU A 284 7.45 9.91 -18.34
C GLU A 284 7.31 10.45 -16.90
N ILE A 285 7.61 9.62 -15.89
CA ILE A 285 7.64 10.06 -14.47
C ILE A 285 8.66 11.20 -14.27
N ILE A 286 9.90 11.03 -14.75
CA ILE A 286 10.95 12.06 -14.60
C ILE A 286 10.51 13.37 -15.25
N LYS A 287 9.95 13.33 -16.47
CA LYS A 287 9.44 14.51 -17.18
C LYS A 287 8.27 15.17 -16.46
N ALA A 288 7.31 14.39 -15.95
CA ALA A 288 6.18 14.91 -15.19
C ALA A 288 6.63 15.57 -13.88
N PHE A 289 7.59 14.93 -13.17
CA PHE A 289 8.13 15.49 -11.93
C PHE A 289 8.98 16.75 -12.19
N SER A 290 9.74 16.80 -13.30
CA SER A 290 10.47 18.00 -13.74
C SER A 290 9.53 19.19 -13.94
N ARG A 291 8.36 18.95 -14.58
CA ARG A 291 7.33 20.00 -14.69
C ARG A 291 6.78 20.43 -13.33
N ALA A 292 6.49 19.47 -12.43
CA ALA A 292 5.95 19.75 -11.10
C ALA A 292 6.90 20.57 -10.23
N CYS A 293 8.21 20.29 -10.28
CA CYS A 293 9.21 21.03 -9.50
C CYS A 293 9.81 22.24 -10.20
N GLY A 294 9.50 22.45 -11.49
CA GLY A 294 10.01 23.57 -12.28
C GLY A 294 11.51 23.51 -12.59
N LYS A 295 12.09 22.31 -12.62
CA LYS A 295 13.52 22.07 -12.88
C LYS A 295 13.69 20.87 -13.80
N ASP A 296 14.65 20.91 -14.71
CA ASP A 296 15.08 19.71 -15.43
C ASP A 296 15.86 18.80 -14.49
N LEU A 297 15.36 17.59 -14.29
CA LEU A 297 15.99 16.63 -13.40
C LEU A 297 17.01 15.78 -14.16
N PRO A 298 18.29 15.76 -13.73
CA PRO A 298 19.30 14.95 -14.35
C PRO A 298 19.04 13.47 -14.11
N TYR A 299 19.29 12.65 -15.12
CA TYR A 299 19.24 11.20 -15.00
C TYR A 299 20.39 10.53 -15.79
N GLN A 300 20.72 9.32 -15.41
CA GLN A 300 21.66 8.45 -16.12
C GLN A 300 21.03 7.07 -16.38
N ILE A 301 21.42 6.45 -17.48
CA ILE A 301 20.98 5.09 -17.80
C ILE A 301 21.98 4.10 -17.20
N ASP A 302 21.46 3.17 -16.40
CA ASP A 302 22.20 2.06 -15.82
C ASP A 302 21.75 0.72 -16.44
N PRO A 303 22.51 -0.37 -16.28
CA PRO A 303 22.06 -1.70 -16.69
C PRO A 303 20.73 -2.10 -16.07
N ARG A 304 19.96 -2.97 -16.75
CA ARG A 304 18.70 -3.52 -16.22
C ARG A 304 18.91 -4.17 -14.85
N ARG A 305 17.95 -4.01 -13.96
CA ARG A 305 17.91 -4.79 -12.72
C ARG A 305 17.42 -6.21 -13.01
N PRO A 306 18.02 -7.24 -12.40
CA PRO A 306 17.54 -8.61 -12.52
C PRO A 306 16.08 -8.73 -12.06
N GLY A 307 15.26 -9.41 -12.87
CA GLY A 307 13.85 -9.65 -12.55
C GLY A 307 12.86 -8.55 -12.92
N ASP A 308 13.33 -7.40 -13.46
CA ASP A 308 12.43 -6.38 -14.00
C ASP A 308 11.75 -6.85 -15.29
N VAL A 309 10.44 -6.64 -15.41
CA VAL A 309 9.64 -6.90 -16.60
C VAL A 309 9.47 -5.60 -17.41
N ASP A 310 9.26 -5.75 -18.74
CA ASP A 310 9.11 -4.61 -19.65
C ASP A 310 7.93 -3.71 -19.24
N ALA A 311 6.76 -4.31 -18.99
CA ALA A 311 5.55 -3.59 -18.60
C ALA A 311 4.71 -4.39 -17.61
N CYS A 312 4.01 -3.65 -16.72
CA CYS A 312 3.05 -4.22 -15.77
C CYS A 312 1.99 -3.17 -15.41
N PHE A 313 0.72 -3.40 -15.83
CA PHE A 313 -0.41 -2.52 -15.53
C PHE A 313 -1.71 -3.29 -15.44
N ALA A 314 -2.66 -2.75 -14.65
CA ALA A 314 -3.93 -3.37 -14.31
C ALA A 314 -4.97 -3.27 -15.43
N ASP A 315 -5.97 -4.17 -15.39
CA ASP A 315 -7.33 -3.87 -15.79
C ASP A 315 -8.15 -3.56 -14.50
N PRO A 316 -8.54 -2.31 -14.24
CA PRO A 316 -9.29 -1.94 -13.03
C PRO A 316 -10.81 -2.16 -13.17
N LYS A 317 -11.25 -2.82 -14.21
CA LYS A 317 -12.68 -2.99 -14.55
C LYS A 317 -13.48 -3.60 -13.40
N LYS A 318 -12.95 -4.66 -12.77
CA LYS A 318 -13.66 -5.34 -11.67
C LYS A 318 -13.85 -4.41 -10.45
N ALA A 319 -12.83 -3.66 -10.07
CA ALA A 319 -12.94 -2.69 -8.98
C ALA A 319 -14.00 -1.61 -9.28
N ARG A 320 -14.07 -1.12 -10.53
CA ARG A 320 -15.08 -0.16 -10.94
C ARG A 320 -16.49 -0.75 -10.92
N GLU A 321 -16.70 -1.95 -11.44
CA GLU A 321 -18.03 -2.57 -11.57
C GLU A 321 -18.56 -3.10 -10.23
N VAL A 322 -17.68 -3.61 -9.36
CA VAL A 322 -18.08 -4.31 -8.13
C VAL A 322 -17.96 -3.42 -6.89
N LEU A 323 -16.88 -2.65 -6.77
CA LEU A 323 -16.68 -1.71 -5.65
C LEU A 323 -17.28 -0.32 -5.91
N GLY A 324 -17.60 0.00 -7.19
CA GLY A 324 -17.98 1.36 -7.60
C GLY A 324 -16.81 2.35 -7.45
N TRP A 325 -15.58 1.84 -7.55
CA TRP A 325 -14.36 2.64 -7.35
C TRP A 325 -13.48 2.65 -8.60
N GLU A 326 -12.92 3.81 -8.89
CA GLU A 326 -11.87 3.98 -9.90
C GLU A 326 -10.85 5.03 -9.45
N ALA A 327 -9.61 4.92 -9.93
CA ALA A 327 -8.58 5.92 -9.70
C ALA A 327 -8.90 7.20 -10.52
N THR A 328 -8.85 8.35 -9.88
CA THR A 328 -9.24 9.64 -10.47
C THR A 328 -8.08 10.61 -10.66
N LYS A 329 -6.99 10.43 -9.92
CA LYS A 329 -5.83 11.32 -9.95
C LYS A 329 -4.95 11.04 -11.15
N THR A 330 -4.47 12.11 -11.75
CA THR A 330 -3.57 12.08 -12.91
C THR A 330 -2.11 11.92 -12.49
N LEU A 331 -1.21 11.62 -13.44
CA LEU A 331 0.23 11.63 -13.20
C LEU A 331 0.73 13.00 -12.73
N GLU A 332 0.16 14.07 -13.27
CA GLU A 332 0.46 15.42 -12.87
C GLU A 332 0.08 15.69 -11.40
N ASP A 333 -1.08 15.17 -10.95
CA ASP A 333 -1.50 15.26 -9.54
C ASP A 333 -0.53 14.49 -8.64
N MET A 334 -0.15 13.27 -9.02
CA MET A 334 0.81 12.44 -8.28
C MET A 334 2.15 13.15 -8.09
N CYS A 335 2.69 13.73 -9.16
CA CYS A 335 3.97 14.45 -9.11
C CYS A 335 3.87 15.78 -8.35
N ARG A 336 2.77 16.54 -8.53
CA ARG A 336 2.52 17.80 -7.84
C ARG A 336 2.43 17.59 -6.33
N ASP A 337 1.65 16.60 -5.89
CA ASP A 337 1.42 16.37 -4.47
C ASP A 337 2.66 15.77 -3.79
N ALA A 338 3.40 14.87 -4.47
CA ALA A 338 4.69 14.39 -3.99
C ALA A 338 5.73 15.53 -3.87
N TRP A 339 5.77 16.46 -4.84
CA TRP A 339 6.64 17.63 -4.76
C TRP A 339 6.23 18.57 -3.64
N HIS A 340 4.92 18.81 -3.46
CA HIS A 340 4.38 19.62 -2.37
C HIS A 340 4.82 19.06 -1.00
N TRP A 341 4.69 17.76 -0.79
CA TRP A 341 5.19 17.08 0.40
C TRP A 341 6.71 17.27 0.58
N GLN A 342 7.50 16.89 -0.44
CA GLN A 342 8.96 16.89 -0.33
C GLN A 342 9.54 18.31 -0.12
N LYS A 343 8.97 19.30 -0.78
CA LYS A 343 9.39 20.70 -0.64
C LYS A 343 9.14 21.24 0.76
N ASN A 344 8.00 20.91 1.36
CA ASN A 344 7.64 21.36 2.70
C ASN A 344 8.32 20.54 3.81
N ASN A 345 8.72 19.31 3.49
CA ASN A 345 9.36 18.41 4.44
C ASN A 345 10.68 17.87 3.85
N PRO A 346 11.72 18.70 3.67
CA PRO A 346 12.97 18.29 3.03
C PRO A 346 13.73 17.20 3.79
N ARG A 347 13.46 17.05 5.09
CA ARG A 347 13.98 16.00 5.97
C ARG A 347 12.94 14.97 6.38
N GLY A 348 11.87 14.86 5.62
CA GLY A 348 10.74 13.99 5.94
C GLY A 348 10.01 14.43 7.21
N TYR A 349 9.53 13.46 7.98
CA TYR A 349 8.85 13.73 9.26
C TYR A 349 9.79 14.22 10.37
N GLN A 350 11.10 14.27 10.15
CA GLN A 350 12.06 14.76 11.16
C GLN A 350 12.08 16.29 11.27
N GLY A 351 11.37 17.00 10.41
CA GLY A 351 11.07 18.41 10.52
C GLY A 351 11.97 19.32 9.75
#